data_1187f57ee2547a6b8cd7275a3a05f981
#
_entry.id   1187f57ee2547a6b8cd7275a3a05f981
#
_cell.length_a   1.000
_cell.length_b   1.000
_cell.length_c   1.000
_cell.angle_alpha   90.00
_cell.angle_beta   90.00
_cell.angle_gamma   90.00
#
_symmetry.space_group_name_H-M   'P 1'
#
loop_
_entity.id
_entity.type
_entity.pdbx_description
1 polymer ?
#
loop_
_entity_poly.entity_id
_entity_poly.type
_entity_poly.pdbx_seq_one_letter_code
_entity_poly.pdbx_strand_id
1 'polypeptide(L)'
;MGLLLAVSISCSDDDNDDNTPPVPTVDVMIKETTLGKVLTDGSGKTLYFFTKDVAGTSACTGGCLTVWPVFSVASPRLNAGLNAADFSTITRADGQKQATYKGWPLYYYKDDTAAGDVKGENVNGVWFVAKTDYTMMLGNAQLVGNDGKSYKSDYTEGTADTQFLVDSLGRTLYAFINDKKNVNKYTKADFSNDDFWPIYYADIKSLPSTIDKSLFAVIDVFGKKQLTYKGWPLYYFGPDSKTRGMTKGVSVPRPGVWPIVNKESPNAPD
;
A
#
# COMPACT_ATOMS: atom_id res chain seq x y z
N MET A 1 -65.05 -43.71 51.42
CA MET A 1 -64.44 -44.19 50.19
C MET A 1 -64.10 -42.95 49.34
N GLY A 2 -62.92 -42.41 49.52
CA GLY A 2 -62.48 -41.21 48.87
C GLY A 2 -61.36 -41.53 47.85
N LEU A 3 -61.56 -41.14 46.62
CA LEU A 3 -60.65 -41.36 45.52
C LEU A 3 -59.74 -40.17 45.43
N LEU A 4 -58.44 -40.32 45.69
CA LEU A 4 -57.43 -39.33 45.46
C LEU A 4 -56.97 -39.41 43.96
N LEU A 5 -57.24 -38.37 43.22
CA LEU A 5 -56.61 -38.16 41.89
C LEU A 5 -55.23 -37.50 42.09
N ALA A 6 -54.18 -38.19 41.69
CA ALA A 6 -52.86 -37.63 41.57
C ALA A 6 -52.74 -36.95 40.20
N VAL A 7 -52.47 -35.64 40.20
CA VAL A 7 -52.13 -34.83 38.98
C VAL A 7 -50.65 -34.88 38.87
N SER A 8 -50.11 -35.53 37.80
CA SER A 8 -48.73 -35.46 37.39
C SER A 8 -48.51 -34.19 36.58
N ILE A 9 -47.68 -33.28 37.10
CA ILE A 9 -47.19 -32.10 36.36
C ILE A 9 -46.01 -32.60 35.51
N SER A 10 -46.20 -32.59 34.20
CA SER A 10 -45.11 -32.74 33.23
C SER A 10 -44.40 -31.43 33.09
N CYS A 11 -43.13 -31.35 33.50
CA CYS A 11 -42.23 -30.31 33.09
C CYS A 11 -41.86 -30.57 31.63
N SER A 12 -42.24 -29.67 30.72
CA SER A 12 -41.67 -29.61 29.41
C SER A 12 -40.35 -28.81 29.52
N ASP A 13 -39.24 -29.50 29.31
CA ASP A 13 -37.95 -28.85 29.05
C ASP A 13 -38.06 -28.15 27.71
N ASP A 14 -38.09 -26.81 27.74
CA ASP A 14 -37.90 -25.98 26.56
C ASP A 14 -36.40 -26.03 26.18
N ASP A 15 -36.03 -27.05 25.41
CA ASP A 15 -34.77 -27.06 24.67
C ASP A 15 -34.84 -25.98 23.61
N ASN A 16 -34.43 -24.76 23.97
CA ASN A 16 -34.05 -23.72 23.00
C ASN A 16 -32.80 -24.19 22.28
N ASP A 17 -32.96 -25.08 21.32
CA ASP A 17 -31.97 -25.38 20.31
C ASP A 17 -31.86 -24.16 19.43
N ASP A 18 -31.02 -23.17 19.87
CA ASP A 18 -30.62 -22.02 19.06
C ASP A 18 -29.67 -22.52 17.95
N ASN A 19 -30.23 -23.30 17.04
CA ASN A 19 -29.55 -23.85 15.87
C ASN A 19 -29.47 -22.79 14.75
N THR A 20 -29.18 -21.56 15.13
CA THR A 20 -28.80 -20.51 14.17
C THR A 20 -27.40 -20.87 13.65
N PRO A 21 -27.24 -21.18 12.35
CA PRO A 21 -25.91 -21.41 11.80
C PRO A 21 -25.01 -20.22 12.16
N PRO A 22 -23.79 -20.45 12.67
CA PRO A 22 -22.90 -19.36 13.01
C PRO A 22 -22.75 -18.47 11.77
N VAL A 23 -23.08 -17.19 11.90
CA VAL A 23 -22.88 -16.20 10.84
C VAL A 23 -21.43 -16.28 10.41
N PRO A 24 -21.14 -16.51 9.11
CA PRO A 24 -19.75 -16.59 8.65
C PRO A 24 -18.99 -15.35 9.09
N THR A 25 -18.04 -15.50 10.00
CA THR A 25 -17.22 -14.39 10.44
C THR A 25 -16.35 -13.97 9.27
N VAL A 26 -16.39 -12.69 8.89
CA VAL A 26 -15.54 -12.08 7.88
C VAL A 26 -14.21 -11.75 8.54
N ASP A 27 -13.09 -12.06 7.88
CA ASP A 27 -11.75 -11.79 8.41
C ASP A 27 -11.22 -10.43 7.99
N VAL A 28 -11.60 -9.94 6.78
CA VAL A 28 -11.23 -8.61 6.27
C VAL A 28 -12.44 -7.93 5.65
N MET A 29 -12.64 -6.66 6.01
CA MET A 29 -13.72 -5.82 5.47
C MET A 29 -13.23 -4.42 5.09
N ILE A 30 -14.05 -3.72 4.32
CA ILE A 30 -13.90 -2.29 4.07
C ILE A 30 -14.78 -1.54 5.07
N LYS A 31 -14.19 -0.57 5.78
CA LYS A 31 -14.91 0.31 6.70
C LYS A 31 -14.73 1.77 6.32
N GLU A 32 -15.82 2.53 6.40
CA GLU A 32 -15.77 3.99 6.26
C GLU A 32 -15.23 4.62 7.54
N THR A 33 -14.28 5.55 7.41
CA THR A 33 -13.63 6.27 8.50
C THR A 33 -13.46 7.73 8.15
N THR A 34 -12.89 8.54 9.03
CA THR A 34 -12.53 9.96 8.75
C THR A 34 -11.50 10.10 7.62
N LEU A 35 -10.79 9.01 7.29
CA LEU A 35 -9.82 8.95 6.18
C LEU A 35 -10.42 8.31 4.91
N GLY A 36 -11.74 8.10 4.86
CA GLY A 36 -12.46 7.37 3.82
C GLY A 36 -12.39 5.86 4.05
N LYS A 37 -12.53 5.09 2.97
CA LYS A 37 -12.57 3.62 3.00
C LYS A 37 -11.21 3.02 3.32
N VAL A 38 -11.13 2.29 4.44
CA VAL A 38 -9.93 1.58 4.87
C VAL A 38 -10.19 0.09 5.01
N LEU A 39 -9.13 -0.72 4.96
CA LEU A 39 -9.20 -2.13 5.32
C LEU A 39 -9.19 -2.27 6.85
N THR A 40 -10.08 -3.11 7.35
CA THR A 40 -10.11 -3.53 8.76
C THR A 40 -10.19 -5.04 8.84
N ASP A 41 -9.90 -5.59 10.01
CA ASP A 41 -10.30 -6.96 10.31
C ASP A 41 -11.81 -7.08 10.54
N GLY A 42 -12.29 -8.31 10.76
CA GLY A 42 -13.71 -8.61 10.99
C GLY A 42 -14.29 -7.98 12.26
N SER A 43 -13.47 -7.53 13.20
CA SER A 43 -13.88 -6.77 14.38
C SER A 43 -13.91 -5.26 14.16
N GLY A 44 -13.44 -4.80 13.01
CA GLY A 44 -13.36 -3.39 12.63
C GLY A 44 -12.06 -2.71 13.06
N LYS A 45 -11.03 -3.45 13.47
CA LYS A 45 -9.69 -2.92 13.74
C LYS A 45 -9.00 -2.56 12.43
N THR A 46 -8.48 -1.35 12.33
CA THR A 46 -7.82 -0.83 11.13
C THR A 46 -6.52 -1.57 10.82
N LEU A 47 -6.29 -1.83 9.53
CA LEU A 47 -5.06 -2.40 9.00
C LEU A 47 -4.18 -1.32 8.38
N TYR A 48 -2.86 -1.50 8.47
CA TYR A 48 -1.87 -0.50 8.07
C TYR A 48 -0.81 -1.10 7.15
N PHE A 49 -0.23 -0.23 6.30
CA PHE A 49 0.98 -0.46 5.51
C PHE A 49 2.18 0.23 6.14
N PHE A 50 3.34 -0.38 5.99
CA PHE A 50 4.63 0.18 6.35
C PHE A 50 5.42 0.54 5.09
N THR A 51 5.85 1.78 4.92
CA THR A 51 6.57 2.22 3.71
C THR A 51 7.90 1.50 3.50
N LYS A 52 8.54 1.01 4.56
CA LYS A 52 9.76 0.21 4.48
C LYS A 52 9.54 -1.20 3.92
N ASP A 53 8.29 -1.64 3.83
CA ASP A 53 7.92 -2.93 3.25
C ASP A 53 7.73 -2.86 1.72
N VAL A 54 8.22 -1.80 1.08
CA VAL A 54 8.06 -1.58 -0.36
C VAL A 54 8.50 -2.76 -1.22
N ALA A 55 9.51 -3.52 -0.79
CA ALA A 55 9.95 -4.74 -1.45
C ALA A 55 9.00 -5.95 -1.26
N GLY A 56 7.95 -5.82 -0.46
CA GLY A 56 7.00 -6.91 -0.17
C GLY A 56 7.43 -7.84 0.96
N THR A 57 8.53 -7.54 1.62
CA THR A 57 9.00 -8.24 2.82
C THR A 57 8.76 -7.36 4.05
N SER A 58 8.50 -7.98 5.20
CA SER A 58 8.27 -7.25 6.44
C SER A 58 9.58 -6.77 7.06
N ALA A 59 9.75 -5.45 7.17
CA ALA A 59 10.88 -4.79 7.82
C ALA A 59 10.64 -4.50 9.31
N CYS A 60 9.40 -4.62 9.81
CA CYS A 60 9.04 -4.43 11.21
C CYS A 60 9.44 -5.65 12.02
N THR A 61 10.46 -5.54 12.89
CA THR A 61 11.00 -6.63 13.73
C THR A 61 11.22 -6.17 15.16
N GLY A 62 11.39 -7.11 16.08
CA GLY A 62 11.70 -6.81 17.50
C GLY A 62 10.67 -5.88 18.14
N GLY A 63 11.11 -4.81 18.77
CA GLY A 63 10.25 -3.83 19.45
C GLY A 63 9.22 -3.14 18.55
N CYS A 64 9.45 -3.12 17.23
CA CYS A 64 8.47 -2.61 16.27
C CYS A 64 7.15 -3.41 16.37
N LEU A 65 7.23 -4.73 16.53
CA LEU A 65 6.05 -5.62 16.61
C LEU A 65 5.18 -5.39 17.86
N THR A 66 5.76 -4.84 18.92
CA THR A 66 4.99 -4.47 20.11
C THR A 66 4.04 -3.30 19.83
N VAL A 67 4.45 -2.39 18.93
CA VAL A 67 3.67 -1.22 18.53
C VAL A 67 2.79 -1.54 17.31
N TRP A 68 3.30 -2.37 16.40
CA TRP A 68 2.68 -2.73 15.14
C TRP A 68 2.54 -4.25 15.01
N PRO A 69 1.59 -4.87 15.72
CA PRO A 69 1.34 -6.30 15.63
C PRO A 69 0.96 -6.70 14.19
N VAL A 70 1.41 -7.87 13.75
CA VAL A 70 1.13 -8.37 12.41
C VAL A 70 -0.33 -8.81 12.26
N PHE A 71 -0.94 -8.57 11.11
CA PHE A 71 -2.16 -9.23 10.70
C PHE A 71 -1.80 -10.56 10.03
N SER A 72 -2.22 -11.69 10.64
CA SER A 72 -1.82 -13.04 10.21
C SER A 72 -3.04 -13.92 9.95
N VAL A 73 -3.58 -13.83 8.73
CA VAL A 73 -4.65 -14.70 8.23
C VAL A 73 -4.23 -15.20 6.84
N ALA A 74 -4.08 -16.52 6.69
CA ALA A 74 -3.52 -17.10 5.48
C ALA A 74 -4.46 -17.02 4.26
N SER A 75 -5.74 -17.19 4.47
CA SER A 75 -6.79 -17.15 3.42
C SER A 75 -8.01 -16.43 3.98
N PRO A 76 -8.01 -15.08 4.00
CA PRO A 76 -9.05 -14.34 4.68
C PRO A 76 -10.41 -14.49 3.98
N ARG A 77 -11.45 -14.65 4.78
CA ARG A 77 -12.85 -14.51 4.33
C ARG A 77 -13.13 -13.03 4.17
N LEU A 78 -13.53 -12.64 2.97
CA LEU A 78 -13.58 -11.24 2.56
C LEU A 78 -15.03 -10.74 2.52
N ASN A 79 -15.22 -9.49 2.92
CA ASN A 79 -16.47 -8.78 2.69
C ASN A 79 -16.60 -8.40 1.19
N ALA A 80 -17.84 -8.11 0.76
CA ALA A 80 -18.13 -7.65 -0.58
C ALA A 80 -17.27 -6.43 -0.99
N GLY A 81 -16.83 -6.42 -2.25
CA GLY A 81 -15.97 -5.37 -2.80
C GLY A 81 -14.47 -5.60 -2.67
N LEU A 82 -14.05 -6.69 -2.00
CA LEU A 82 -12.66 -7.14 -1.95
C LEU A 82 -12.41 -8.30 -2.92
N ASN A 83 -11.23 -8.33 -3.54
CA ASN A 83 -10.81 -9.39 -4.44
C ASN A 83 -9.78 -10.29 -3.73
N ALA A 84 -10.05 -11.60 -3.67
CA ALA A 84 -9.15 -12.56 -3.04
C ALA A 84 -7.76 -12.60 -3.71
N ALA A 85 -7.66 -12.33 -5.00
CA ALA A 85 -6.39 -12.26 -5.72
C ALA A 85 -5.45 -11.13 -5.24
N ASP A 86 -5.99 -10.11 -4.55
CA ASP A 86 -5.19 -9.03 -3.98
C ASP A 86 -4.54 -9.44 -2.64
N PHE A 87 -4.98 -10.55 -2.04
CA PHE A 87 -4.44 -11.05 -0.77
C PHE A 87 -3.47 -12.21 -0.97
N SER A 88 -2.42 -12.23 -0.19
CA SER A 88 -1.42 -13.29 -0.16
C SER A 88 -0.82 -13.40 1.24
N THR A 89 0.16 -14.28 1.39
CA THR A 89 0.85 -14.49 2.66
C THR A 89 2.35 -14.55 2.42
N ILE A 90 3.12 -13.83 3.24
CA ILE A 90 4.58 -13.93 3.28
C ILE A 90 5.01 -14.75 4.51
N THR A 91 6.21 -15.31 4.43
CA THR A 91 6.93 -15.83 5.59
C THR A 91 7.96 -14.79 6.01
N ARG A 92 7.83 -14.30 7.23
CA ARG A 92 8.72 -13.31 7.84
C ARG A 92 10.08 -13.94 8.19
N ALA A 93 11.08 -13.09 8.48
CA ALA A 93 12.40 -13.56 8.92
C ALA A 93 12.38 -14.39 10.22
N ASP A 94 11.37 -14.15 11.09
CA ASP A 94 11.13 -14.91 12.31
C ASP A 94 10.35 -16.22 12.10
N GLY A 95 10.07 -16.59 10.84
CA GLY A 95 9.33 -17.79 10.45
C GLY A 95 7.81 -17.67 10.55
N GLN A 96 7.27 -16.59 11.10
CA GLN A 96 5.83 -16.38 11.21
C GLN A 96 5.21 -16.00 9.86
N LYS A 97 3.93 -16.32 9.70
CA LYS A 97 3.14 -15.92 8.53
C LYS A 97 2.52 -14.55 8.75
N GLN A 98 2.47 -13.75 7.69
CA GLN A 98 1.81 -12.45 7.70
C GLN A 98 1.02 -12.25 6.41
N ALA A 99 -0.22 -11.79 6.52
CA ALA A 99 -1.05 -11.47 5.37
C ALA A 99 -0.53 -10.21 4.66
N THR A 100 -0.72 -10.18 3.33
CA THR A 100 -0.42 -9.02 2.49
C THR A 100 -1.66 -8.63 1.70
N TYR A 101 -1.77 -7.34 1.37
CA TYR A 101 -2.72 -6.81 0.41
C TYR A 101 -1.96 -6.11 -0.72
N LYS A 102 -2.17 -6.53 -1.98
CA LYS A 102 -1.42 -6.08 -3.16
C LYS A 102 0.11 -6.13 -2.93
N GLY A 103 0.56 -7.16 -2.21
CA GLY A 103 1.96 -7.39 -1.86
C GLY A 103 2.50 -6.52 -0.72
N TRP A 104 1.67 -5.68 -0.10
CA TRP A 104 2.05 -4.93 1.10
C TRP A 104 1.69 -5.72 2.36
N PRO A 105 2.65 -6.03 3.27
CA PRO A 105 2.38 -6.61 4.57
C PRO A 105 1.43 -5.78 5.41
N LEU A 106 0.50 -6.43 6.11
CA LEU A 106 -0.55 -5.78 6.88
C LEU A 106 -0.27 -5.87 8.38
N TYR A 107 -0.52 -4.76 9.07
CA TYR A 107 -0.29 -4.61 10.51
C TYR A 107 -1.49 -3.98 11.19
N TYR A 108 -1.57 -4.18 12.51
CA TYR A 108 -2.38 -3.38 13.42
C TYR A 108 -1.56 -2.25 14.03
N TYR A 109 -2.24 -1.32 14.69
CA TYR A 109 -1.62 -0.33 15.56
C TYR A 109 -2.09 -0.52 16.99
N LYS A 110 -1.15 -0.52 17.96
CA LYS A 110 -1.46 -0.85 19.37
C LYS A 110 -2.44 0.11 20.03
N ASP A 111 -2.44 1.39 19.61
CA ASP A 111 -3.28 2.43 20.21
C ASP A 111 -4.65 2.57 19.55
N ASP A 112 -4.95 1.77 18.50
CA ASP A 112 -6.29 1.60 17.97
C ASP A 112 -7.08 0.68 18.91
N THR A 113 -7.83 1.28 19.83
CA THR A 113 -8.56 0.57 20.88
C THR A 113 -10.04 0.35 20.57
N ALA A 114 -10.57 1.11 19.62
CA ALA A 114 -11.96 1.00 19.16
C ALA A 114 -12.05 0.66 17.68
N ALA A 115 -13.14 0.04 17.27
CA ALA A 115 -13.40 -0.28 15.86
C ALA A 115 -13.51 0.99 15.01
N GLY A 116 -12.62 1.12 14.00
CA GLY A 116 -12.53 2.29 13.13
C GLY A 116 -11.59 3.39 13.62
N ASP A 117 -10.88 3.18 14.74
CA ASP A 117 -9.74 4.02 15.08
C ASP A 117 -8.72 3.98 13.93
N VAL A 118 -8.10 5.15 13.65
CA VAL A 118 -7.08 5.33 12.61
C VAL A 118 -5.89 6.12 13.15
N LYS A 119 -5.56 5.90 14.42
CA LYS A 119 -4.52 6.66 15.15
C LYS A 119 -3.10 6.37 14.66
N GLY A 120 -2.92 5.26 13.92
CA GLY A 120 -1.65 4.89 13.29
C GLY A 120 -1.35 5.63 12.00
N GLU A 121 -2.31 6.44 11.47
CA GLU A 121 -2.09 7.19 10.24
C GLU A 121 -0.96 8.20 10.38
N ASN A 122 -0.02 8.15 9.42
CA ASN A 122 1.15 9.05 9.34
C ASN A 122 2.09 8.99 10.56
N VAL A 123 2.05 7.93 11.35
CA VAL A 123 3.02 7.77 12.47
C VAL A 123 4.44 7.72 11.89
N ASN A 124 5.28 8.63 12.37
CA ASN A 124 6.66 8.84 11.93
C ASN A 124 6.81 9.06 10.40
N GLY A 125 5.74 9.43 9.69
CA GLY A 125 5.76 9.62 8.23
C GLY A 125 5.91 8.34 7.41
N VAL A 126 5.82 7.16 8.04
CA VAL A 126 6.10 5.86 7.40
C VAL A 126 4.99 4.82 7.53
N TRP A 127 3.96 5.08 8.33
CA TRP A 127 2.81 4.20 8.51
C TRP A 127 1.54 4.85 7.97
N PHE A 128 0.77 4.11 7.19
CA PHE A 128 -0.47 4.61 6.57
C PHE A 128 -1.56 3.55 6.64
N VAL A 129 -2.82 3.97 6.82
CA VAL A 129 -3.95 3.03 6.76
C VAL A 129 -3.96 2.28 5.43
N ALA A 130 -4.31 1.02 5.44
CA ALA A 130 -4.45 0.24 4.22
C ALA A 130 -5.77 0.61 3.51
N LYS A 131 -5.69 1.05 2.23
CA LYS A 131 -6.84 1.36 1.39
C LYS A 131 -6.85 0.50 0.14
N THR A 132 -8.05 0.24 -0.39
CA THR A 132 -8.22 -0.56 -1.61
C THR A 132 -7.96 0.22 -2.88
N ASP A 133 -8.03 1.55 -2.81
CA ASP A 133 -8.05 2.48 -3.94
C ASP A 133 -6.85 3.43 -4.01
N TYR A 134 -5.79 3.16 -3.25
CA TYR A 134 -4.56 3.91 -3.43
C TYR A 134 -4.08 3.84 -4.89
N THR A 135 -3.95 5.02 -5.51
CA THR A 135 -3.33 5.15 -6.84
C THR A 135 -1.81 5.09 -6.74
N MET A 136 -1.28 5.74 -5.73
CA MET A 136 0.15 5.74 -5.40
C MET A 136 0.34 5.53 -3.90
N MET A 137 1.52 5.05 -3.57
CA MET A 137 2.00 4.81 -2.21
C MET A 137 3.38 5.46 -2.02
N LEU A 138 3.89 5.38 -0.81
CA LEU A 138 5.27 5.73 -0.48
C LEU A 138 6.07 4.46 -0.23
N GLY A 139 7.22 4.34 -0.90
CA GLY A 139 8.29 3.42 -0.55
C GLY A 139 9.33 4.14 0.30
N ASN A 140 10.03 3.43 1.19
CA ASN A 140 11.14 3.95 1.97
C ASN A 140 12.22 2.88 2.07
N ALA A 141 13.27 3.01 1.27
CA ALA A 141 14.32 2.01 1.16
C ALA A 141 15.65 2.62 0.71
N GLN A 142 16.72 1.84 0.81
CA GLN A 142 18.00 2.14 0.18
C GLN A 142 17.82 2.19 -1.34
N LEU A 143 18.26 3.28 -1.98
CA LEU A 143 18.32 3.35 -3.44
C LEU A 143 19.48 2.50 -3.94
N VAL A 144 19.20 1.58 -4.86
CA VAL A 144 20.21 0.74 -5.50
C VAL A 144 20.14 0.95 -7.01
N GLY A 145 21.23 1.44 -7.59
CA GLY A 145 21.33 1.74 -9.02
C GLY A 145 21.44 0.49 -9.90
N ASN A 146 21.33 0.68 -11.21
CA ASN A 146 21.53 -0.38 -12.20
C ASN A 146 22.97 -0.90 -12.23
N ASP A 147 23.90 -0.13 -11.73
CA ASP A 147 25.32 -0.46 -11.53
C ASP A 147 25.55 -1.27 -10.23
N GLY A 148 24.51 -1.56 -9.46
CA GLY A 148 24.58 -2.29 -8.21
C GLY A 148 25.07 -1.47 -7.01
N LYS A 149 25.37 -0.19 -7.19
CA LYS A 149 25.80 0.68 -6.09
C LYS A 149 24.63 1.23 -5.30
N SER A 150 24.89 1.55 -4.03
CA SER A 150 23.95 2.23 -3.12
C SER A 150 24.08 3.74 -3.24
N TYR A 151 22.94 4.42 -3.26
CA TYR A 151 22.85 5.89 -3.40
C TYR A 151 22.01 6.49 -2.28
N LYS A 152 22.36 7.69 -1.86
CA LYS A 152 21.53 8.53 -0.97
C LYS A 152 20.51 9.32 -1.80
N SER A 153 19.66 10.08 -1.13
CA SER A 153 18.63 10.93 -1.78
C SER A 153 19.19 12.01 -2.69
N ASP A 154 20.45 12.41 -2.51
CA ASP A 154 21.18 13.36 -3.35
C ASP A 154 21.97 12.69 -4.50
N TYR A 155 21.78 11.38 -4.68
CA TYR A 155 22.45 10.54 -5.70
C TYR A 155 23.98 10.42 -5.53
N THR A 156 24.54 10.80 -4.38
CA THR A 156 25.91 10.43 -4.01
C THR A 156 25.95 8.97 -3.54
N GLU A 157 27.06 8.28 -3.79
CA GLU A 157 27.25 6.90 -3.31
C GLU A 157 27.22 6.88 -1.78
N GLY A 158 26.52 5.91 -1.21
CA GLY A 158 26.41 5.69 0.24
C GLY A 158 25.07 5.06 0.64
N THR A 159 24.94 4.77 1.93
CA THR A 159 23.79 4.08 2.50
C THR A 159 22.89 5.06 3.26
N ALA A 160 21.64 5.12 2.86
CA ALA A 160 20.56 5.80 3.58
C ALA A 160 19.21 5.38 3.00
N ASP A 161 18.22 5.17 3.85
CA ASP A 161 16.86 5.02 3.39
C ASP A 161 16.36 6.35 2.79
N THR A 162 15.70 6.26 1.66
CA THR A 162 15.07 7.40 0.98
C THR A 162 13.60 7.10 0.79
N GLN A 163 12.73 8.06 1.07
CA GLN A 163 11.31 7.93 0.77
C GLN A 163 11.03 8.40 -0.67
N PHE A 164 10.22 7.64 -1.41
CA PHE A 164 9.87 7.93 -2.80
C PHE A 164 8.47 7.47 -3.17
N LEU A 165 7.92 8.04 -4.24
CA LEU A 165 6.62 7.66 -4.79
C LEU A 165 6.74 6.32 -5.54
N VAL A 166 5.77 5.46 -5.27
CA VAL A 166 5.55 4.20 -6.00
C VAL A 166 4.08 4.11 -6.40
N ASP A 167 3.76 3.29 -7.39
CA ASP A 167 2.36 2.98 -7.66
C ASP A 167 1.76 2.06 -6.56
N SER A 168 0.49 1.72 -6.70
CA SER A 168 -0.21 0.87 -5.71
C SER A 168 0.39 -0.53 -5.53
N LEU A 169 1.20 -0.99 -6.49
CA LEU A 169 1.90 -2.27 -6.47
C LEU A 169 3.35 -2.17 -5.97
N GLY A 170 3.80 -0.96 -5.61
CA GLY A 170 5.16 -0.72 -5.11
C GLY A 170 6.21 -0.51 -6.21
N ARG A 171 5.82 -0.25 -7.47
CA ARG A 171 6.76 0.06 -8.55
C ARG A 171 7.17 1.51 -8.50
N THR A 172 8.47 1.77 -8.58
CA THR A 172 9.08 3.10 -8.41
C THR A 172 8.72 4.04 -9.55
N LEU A 173 8.47 5.31 -9.21
CA LEU A 173 8.20 6.38 -10.15
C LEU A 173 9.40 7.32 -10.22
N TYR A 174 9.78 7.66 -11.45
CA TYR A 174 10.92 8.51 -11.81
C TYR A 174 10.48 9.76 -12.54
N ALA A 175 11.35 10.77 -12.53
CA ALA A 175 11.27 11.94 -13.38
C ALA A 175 12.51 12.03 -14.28
N PHE A 176 12.44 12.77 -15.36
CA PHE A 176 13.59 13.06 -16.23
C PHE A 176 14.07 14.50 -16.02
N ILE A 177 15.34 14.68 -15.69
CA ILE A 177 15.89 16.01 -15.30
C ILE A 177 15.76 17.06 -16.41
N ASN A 178 15.69 16.65 -17.69
CA ASN A 178 15.53 17.57 -18.82
C ASN A 178 14.07 17.84 -19.19
N ASP A 179 13.10 17.22 -18.52
CA ASP A 179 11.69 17.58 -18.68
C ASP A 179 11.42 19.00 -18.16
N LYS A 180 10.34 19.58 -18.61
CA LYS A 180 9.85 20.87 -18.19
C LYS A 180 8.50 20.72 -17.49
N LYS A 181 8.04 21.76 -16.83
CA LYS A 181 6.76 21.78 -16.15
C LYS A 181 5.62 21.35 -17.08
N ASN A 182 5.06 20.17 -16.80
CA ASN A 182 4.02 19.54 -17.60
C ASN A 182 4.40 19.32 -19.08
N VAL A 183 5.68 19.17 -19.38
CA VAL A 183 6.17 18.90 -20.74
C VAL A 183 7.15 17.73 -20.73
N ASN A 184 6.76 16.64 -21.38
CA ASN A 184 7.62 15.48 -21.60
C ASN A 184 8.58 15.77 -22.75
N LYS A 185 9.88 15.71 -22.48
CA LYS A 185 10.98 15.92 -23.47
C LYS A 185 11.66 14.60 -23.87
N TYR A 186 11.32 13.50 -23.22
CA TYR A 186 12.00 12.23 -23.45
C TYR A 186 11.29 11.32 -24.43
N THR A 187 9.97 11.16 -24.30
CA THR A 187 9.21 10.21 -25.11
C THR A 187 9.17 10.63 -26.56
N LYS A 188 9.46 9.71 -27.48
CA LYS A 188 9.38 9.93 -28.92
C LYS A 188 7.96 9.76 -29.43
N ALA A 189 7.61 10.41 -30.53
CA ALA A 189 6.28 10.37 -31.11
C ALA A 189 5.84 8.95 -31.54
N ASP A 190 6.79 8.09 -31.88
CA ASP A 190 6.57 6.69 -32.23
C ASP A 190 6.62 5.73 -31.03
N PHE A 191 6.84 6.26 -29.84
CA PHE A 191 7.04 5.51 -28.59
C PHE A 191 8.16 4.47 -28.62
N SER A 192 9.12 4.57 -29.56
CA SER A 192 10.23 3.61 -29.70
C SER A 192 11.16 3.52 -28.50
N ASN A 193 11.06 4.44 -27.55
CA ASN A 193 11.82 4.44 -26.28
C ASN A 193 10.96 4.16 -25.02
N ASP A 194 9.68 3.83 -25.22
CA ASP A 194 8.73 3.61 -24.11
C ASP A 194 9.04 2.31 -23.33
N ASP A 195 9.64 1.29 -23.98
CA ASP A 195 10.06 0.05 -23.28
C ASP A 195 11.14 0.32 -22.23
N PHE A 196 11.97 1.35 -22.41
CA PHE A 196 13.06 1.67 -21.51
C PHE A 196 12.62 2.63 -20.38
N TRP A 197 11.83 3.67 -20.74
CA TRP A 197 11.22 4.62 -19.79
C TRP A 197 9.72 4.80 -20.12
N PRO A 198 8.89 3.79 -19.74
CA PRO A 198 7.45 3.88 -19.97
C PRO A 198 6.83 5.06 -19.24
N ILE A 199 5.93 5.78 -19.90
CA ILE A 199 5.15 6.84 -19.25
C ILE A 199 4.20 6.24 -18.22
N TYR A 200 4.00 6.94 -17.10
CA TYR A 200 3.05 6.52 -16.07
C TYR A 200 1.75 7.30 -16.16
N TYR A 201 0.63 6.58 -16.14
CA TYR A 201 -0.70 7.16 -16.00
C TYR A 201 -1.59 6.29 -15.11
N ALA A 202 -2.34 6.95 -14.23
CA ALA A 202 -3.46 6.39 -13.52
C ALA A 202 -4.42 7.51 -13.09
N ASP A 203 -5.72 7.23 -13.05
CA ASP A 203 -6.69 8.14 -12.45
C ASP A 203 -6.49 8.17 -10.93
N ILE A 204 -6.25 9.36 -10.38
CA ILE A 204 -6.00 9.51 -8.94
C ILE A 204 -7.31 9.35 -8.17
N LYS A 205 -7.42 8.26 -7.41
CA LYS A 205 -8.51 7.98 -6.48
C LYS A 205 -8.14 8.44 -5.08
N SER A 206 -7.22 7.73 -4.42
CA SER A 206 -6.70 8.12 -3.12
C SER A 206 -5.17 8.10 -3.08
N LEU A 207 -4.60 8.85 -2.15
CA LEU A 207 -3.18 9.03 -1.91
C LEU A 207 -2.89 8.89 -0.42
N PRO A 208 -1.63 8.60 -0.01
CA PRO A 208 -1.19 8.78 1.37
C PRO A 208 -1.50 10.19 1.87
N SER A 209 -1.90 10.34 3.12
CA SER A 209 -2.36 11.63 3.68
C SER A 209 -1.34 12.77 3.60
N THR A 210 -0.06 12.44 3.43
CA THR A 210 1.05 13.39 3.30
C THR A 210 1.29 13.88 1.88
N ILE A 211 0.54 13.37 0.90
CA ILE A 211 0.69 13.72 -0.52
C ILE A 211 -0.52 14.56 -0.98
N ASP A 212 -0.26 15.79 -1.36
CA ASP A 212 -1.28 16.71 -1.85
C ASP A 212 -1.68 16.36 -3.30
N LYS A 213 -2.95 16.06 -3.51
CA LYS A 213 -3.52 15.74 -4.82
C LYS A 213 -3.43 16.91 -5.81
N SER A 214 -3.42 18.16 -5.33
CA SER A 214 -3.32 19.35 -6.18
C SER A 214 -1.99 19.51 -6.90
N LEU A 215 -0.95 18.76 -6.45
CA LEU A 215 0.38 18.76 -7.08
C LEU A 215 0.46 17.90 -8.33
N PHE A 216 -0.62 17.18 -8.66
CA PHE A 216 -0.68 16.33 -9.84
C PHE A 216 -1.46 17.01 -10.98
N ALA A 217 -1.03 16.75 -12.19
CA ALA A 217 -1.75 17.08 -13.42
C ALA A 217 -1.65 15.92 -14.42
N VAL A 218 -2.50 15.97 -15.45
CA VAL A 218 -2.45 15.03 -16.57
C VAL A 218 -2.07 15.81 -17.83
N ILE A 219 -1.09 15.30 -18.55
CA ILE A 219 -0.67 15.85 -19.84
C ILE A 219 -0.96 14.86 -20.96
N ASP A 220 -1.08 15.35 -22.17
CA ASP A 220 -1.11 14.55 -23.39
C ASP A 220 0.32 14.43 -23.94
N VAL A 221 0.71 13.19 -24.26
CA VAL A 221 1.99 12.86 -24.87
C VAL A 221 1.70 12.05 -26.12
N PHE A 222 1.62 12.70 -27.26
CA PHE A 222 1.32 12.08 -28.56
C PHE A 222 0.07 11.19 -28.53
N GLY A 223 -1.02 11.66 -27.90
CA GLY A 223 -2.30 10.96 -27.76
C GLY A 223 -2.40 10.00 -26.58
N LYS A 224 -1.37 9.79 -25.79
CA LYS A 224 -1.41 9.05 -24.53
C LYS A 224 -1.40 9.99 -23.33
N LYS A 225 -2.19 9.66 -22.30
CA LYS A 225 -2.15 10.38 -21.03
C LYS A 225 -0.91 10.03 -20.24
N GLN A 226 -0.30 11.03 -19.61
CA GLN A 226 0.79 10.85 -18.63
C GLN A 226 0.48 11.69 -17.39
N LEU A 227 0.74 11.15 -16.21
CA LEU A 227 0.60 11.87 -14.96
C LEU A 227 1.86 12.68 -14.68
N THR A 228 1.70 13.87 -14.09
CA THR A 228 2.81 14.69 -13.59
C THR A 228 2.65 14.92 -12.08
N TYR A 229 3.76 15.11 -11.38
CA TYR A 229 3.82 15.51 -9.97
C TYR A 229 4.71 16.75 -9.83
N LYS A 230 4.20 17.83 -9.24
CA LYS A 230 4.90 19.13 -9.18
C LYS A 230 5.40 19.60 -10.55
N GLY A 231 4.66 19.25 -11.61
CA GLY A 231 5.02 19.52 -12.99
C GLY A 231 5.96 18.48 -13.64
N TRP A 232 6.58 17.59 -12.90
CA TRP A 232 7.44 16.54 -13.46
C TRP A 232 6.62 15.41 -14.07
N PRO A 233 6.75 15.10 -15.39
CA PRO A 233 6.23 13.90 -15.99
C PRO A 233 6.74 12.64 -15.28
N LEU A 234 5.86 11.66 -15.04
CA LEU A 234 6.19 10.46 -14.29
C LEU A 234 6.42 9.26 -15.21
N TYR A 235 7.46 8.50 -14.90
CA TYR A 235 7.88 7.34 -15.68
C TYR A 235 8.12 6.13 -14.79
N TYR A 236 8.06 4.96 -15.40
CA TYR A 236 8.69 3.75 -14.89
C TYR A 236 10.09 3.59 -15.51
N PHE A 237 10.86 2.64 -14.97
CA PHE A 237 12.10 2.17 -15.58
C PHE A 237 11.95 0.71 -16.01
N GLY A 238 12.09 0.40 -17.32
CA GLY A 238 11.89 -0.95 -17.87
C GLY A 238 12.74 -2.03 -17.19
N PRO A 239 14.07 -1.80 -16.97
CA PRO A 239 14.93 -2.76 -16.28
C PRO A 239 14.62 -3.00 -14.79
N ASP A 240 13.72 -2.23 -14.15
CA ASP A 240 13.14 -2.59 -12.86
C ASP A 240 12.20 -3.81 -12.98
N SER A 241 11.87 -4.22 -14.22
CA SER A 241 11.12 -5.43 -14.56
C SER A 241 9.78 -5.54 -13.82
N LYS A 242 9.12 -4.40 -13.55
CA LYS A 242 7.90 -4.29 -12.76
C LYS A 242 8.03 -4.83 -11.32
N THR A 243 9.27 -5.02 -10.84
CA THR A 243 9.55 -5.50 -9.49
C THR A 243 9.39 -4.37 -8.50
N ARG A 244 8.62 -4.61 -7.45
CA ARG A 244 8.38 -3.63 -6.40
C ARG A 244 9.65 -3.25 -5.66
N GLY A 245 9.78 -1.97 -5.28
CA GLY A 245 10.90 -1.45 -4.52
C GLY A 245 12.24 -1.36 -5.27
N MET A 246 12.29 -1.77 -6.55
CA MET A 246 13.49 -1.60 -7.36
C MET A 246 13.69 -0.14 -7.71
N THR A 247 14.96 0.32 -7.70
CA THR A 247 15.33 1.73 -7.94
C THR A 247 16.49 1.87 -8.93
N LYS A 248 16.66 0.89 -9.84
CA LYS A 248 17.79 0.83 -10.76
C LYS A 248 17.96 2.07 -11.63
N GLY A 249 16.85 2.75 -11.94
CA GLY A 249 16.84 3.95 -12.77
C GLY A 249 17.70 5.10 -12.23
N VAL A 250 17.96 5.15 -10.91
CA VAL A 250 18.67 6.28 -10.27
C VAL A 250 20.10 6.48 -10.75
N SER A 251 20.73 5.44 -11.34
CA SER A 251 22.11 5.51 -11.86
C SER A 251 22.21 5.55 -13.39
N VAL A 252 21.08 5.67 -14.11
CA VAL A 252 21.06 5.57 -15.59
C VAL A 252 20.83 6.93 -16.25
N PRO A 253 21.60 7.33 -17.29
CA PRO A 253 22.90 6.78 -17.69
C PRO A 253 24.00 7.13 -16.69
N ARG A 254 23.70 7.99 -15.73
CA ARG A 254 24.51 8.40 -14.58
C ARG A 254 23.61 8.87 -13.45
N PRO A 255 24.08 8.87 -12.18
CA PRO A 255 23.29 9.31 -11.04
C PRO A 255 22.66 10.69 -11.23
N GLY A 256 21.40 10.82 -10.82
CA GLY A 256 20.65 12.08 -10.83
C GLY A 256 20.03 12.50 -12.18
N VAL A 257 20.23 11.76 -13.28
CA VAL A 257 19.55 12.04 -14.56
C VAL A 257 18.09 11.59 -14.54
N TRP A 258 17.81 10.49 -13.88
CA TRP A 258 16.47 9.99 -13.64
C TRP A 258 16.23 9.86 -12.13
N PRO A 259 15.98 10.99 -11.44
CA PRO A 259 15.69 10.97 -10.01
C PRO A 259 14.39 10.21 -9.71
N ILE A 260 14.36 9.52 -8.58
CA ILE A 260 13.08 9.09 -7.98
C ILE A 260 12.26 10.33 -7.64
N VAL A 261 10.94 10.20 -7.68
CA VAL A 261 10.05 11.30 -7.27
C VAL A 261 9.65 11.13 -5.82
N ASN A 262 9.72 12.19 -5.05
CA ASN A 262 9.31 12.21 -3.65
C ASN A 262 8.67 13.56 -3.27
N LYS A 263 8.19 13.67 -2.04
CA LYS A 263 7.56 14.92 -1.57
C LYS A 263 8.53 16.10 -1.49
N GLU A 264 9.84 15.86 -1.38
CA GLU A 264 10.89 16.88 -1.34
C GLU A 264 11.38 17.27 -2.75
N SER A 265 10.94 16.57 -3.80
CA SER A 265 11.27 16.95 -5.19
C SER A 265 10.91 18.41 -5.44
N PRO A 266 11.81 19.21 -6.02
CA PRO A 266 11.49 20.60 -6.38
C PRO A 266 10.39 20.63 -7.45
N ASN A 267 9.80 21.80 -7.69
CA ASN A 267 8.94 21.98 -8.87
C ASN A 267 9.76 21.83 -10.16
N ALA A 268 9.14 21.25 -11.18
CA ALA A 268 9.75 21.20 -12.50
C ALA A 268 9.99 22.64 -13.03
N PRO A 269 11.11 22.88 -13.72
CA PRO A 269 11.41 24.18 -14.30
C PRO A 269 10.44 24.49 -15.45
N ASP A 270 10.16 25.78 -15.66
CA ASP A 270 9.35 26.27 -16.78
C ASP A 270 10.02 26.08 -18.14
#